data_3943a6502f7ede3dbad5300165b71e91
#
_entry.id   3943a6502f7ede3dbad5300165b71e91
#
_cell.length_a   1.000
_cell.length_b   1.000
_cell.length_c   1.000
_cell.angle_alpha   90.00
_cell.angle_beta   90.00
_cell.angle_gamma   90.00
#
_symmetry.space_group_name_H-M   'P 1'
#
loop_
_entity.id
_entity.type
_entity.pdbx_description
1 polymer ?
#
loop_
_entity_poly.entity_id
_entity_poly.type
_entity_poly.pdbx_seq_one_letter_code
_entity_poly.pdbx_strand_id
1 'polypeptide(L)'
;MKNIFLFRHGKSNWTNPDHTDIERPLAKRGLRDVPIMSKIISEKCSNIDLILCSSSKRTQETLELSLFAFSKRPEIKILDELYLASSDKLLSILNENILSHNNIILI
;
A
#
# COMPACT_ATOMS: atom_id res chain seq x y z
N MET A 1 -14.89 4.84 -14.94
CA MET A 1 -13.43 4.76 -15.20
C MET A 1 -12.74 4.06 -14.05
N LYS A 2 -11.80 3.18 -14.34
CA LYS A 2 -11.01 2.47 -13.34
C LYS A 2 -9.71 3.24 -13.11
N ASN A 3 -9.33 3.41 -11.84
CA ASN A 3 -8.08 4.08 -11.48
C ASN A 3 -7.23 3.16 -10.60
N ILE A 4 -5.94 3.15 -10.86
CA ILE A 4 -4.98 2.40 -10.06
C ILE A 4 -3.91 3.36 -9.60
N PHE A 5 -3.68 3.41 -8.29
CA PHE A 5 -2.64 4.23 -7.67
C PHE A 5 -1.54 3.32 -7.14
N LEU A 6 -0.34 3.50 -7.65
CA LEU A 6 0.83 2.79 -7.13
C LEU A 6 1.41 3.62 -5.98
N PHE A 7 1.34 3.07 -4.78
CA PHE A 7 1.80 3.75 -3.59
C PHE A 7 3.03 3.03 -3.05
N ARG A 8 4.21 3.59 -3.31
CA ARG A 8 5.43 3.02 -2.75
C ARG A 8 5.42 3.18 -1.23
N HIS A 9 5.78 2.11 -0.50
CA HIS A 9 5.92 2.19 0.95
C HIS A 9 6.89 3.30 1.36
N GLY A 10 6.74 3.84 2.57
CA GLY A 10 7.65 4.84 3.10
C GLY A 10 9.06 4.30 3.31
N LYS A 11 10.00 5.21 3.63
CA LYS A 11 11.39 4.85 3.88
C LYS A 11 11.47 3.79 4.97
N SER A 12 12.12 2.66 4.68
CA SER A 12 12.27 1.56 5.61
C SER A 12 13.53 1.69 6.45
N ASN A 13 13.52 1.05 7.62
CA ASN A 13 14.62 1.08 8.59
C ASN A 13 15.59 -0.06 8.29
N TRP A 14 16.87 0.28 8.13
CA TRP A 14 17.95 -0.67 7.87
C TRP A 14 18.90 -0.81 9.06
N THR A 15 18.61 -0.18 10.22
CA THR A 15 19.56 -0.09 11.32
C THR A 15 19.65 -1.34 12.17
N ASN A 16 18.63 -2.20 12.17
CA ASN A 16 18.64 -3.45 12.93
C ASN A 16 19.03 -4.63 12.03
N PRO A 17 20.28 -5.17 12.16
CA PRO A 17 20.73 -6.27 11.33
C PRO A 17 20.01 -7.61 11.62
N ASP A 18 19.32 -7.71 12.75
CA ASP A 18 18.58 -8.92 13.12
C ASP A 18 17.23 -9.05 12.43
N HIS A 19 16.73 -7.94 11.83
CA HIS A 19 15.50 -7.99 11.05
C HIS A 19 15.73 -8.71 9.73
N THR A 20 14.85 -9.65 9.38
CA THR A 20 14.73 -10.15 8.03
C THR A 20 14.14 -9.07 7.14
N ASP A 21 14.26 -9.20 5.83
CA ASP A 21 13.72 -8.19 4.90
C ASP A 21 12.23 -7.95 5.14
N ILE A 22 11.44 -9.00 5.27
CA ILE A 22 9.99 -8.89 5.45
C ILE A 22 9.62 -8.22 6.78
N GLU A 23 10.47 -8.31 7.79
CA GLU A 23 10.24 -7.75 9.12
C GLU A 23 10.70 -6.30 9.27
N ARG A 24 11.42 -5.74 8.30
CA ARG A 24 11.91 -4.37 8.41
C ARG A 24 10.76 -3.37 8.49
N PRO A 25 10.71 -2.54 9.56
CA PRO A 25 9.67 -1.52 9.71
C PRO A 25 10.01 -0.26 8.93
N LEU A 26 9.10 0.71 8.95
CA LEU A 26 9.38 2.05 8.45
C LEU A 26 10.39 2.76 9.36
N ALA A 27 11.24 3.57 8.74
CA ALA A 27 12.10 4.52 9.46
C ALA A 27 11.26 5.76 9.86
N LYS A 28 11.82 6.62 10.72
CA LYS A 28 11.15 7.86 11.14
C LYS A 28 10.70 8.72 9.95
N ARG A 29 11.54 8.79 8.91
CA ARG A 29 11.21 9.53 7.69
C ARG A 29 9.99 8.94 6.99
N GLY A 30 9.88 7.62 6.94
CA GLY A 30 8.71 6.94 6.38
C GLY A 30 7.45 7.23 7.19
N LEU A 31 7.54 7.16 8.51
CA LEU A 31 6.42 7.47 9.40
C LEU A 31 5.92 8.91 9.20
N ARG A 32 6.84 9.84 8.90
CA ARG A 32 6.49 11.24 8.63
C ARG A 32 5.86 11.42 7.25
N ASP A 33 6.42 10.80 6.22
CA ASP A 33 6.05 11.06 4.83
C ASP A 33 4.77 10.36 4.38
N VAL A 34 4.48 9.17 4.91
CA VAL A 34 3.30 8.38 4.50
C VAL A 34 1.99 9.13 4.72
N PRO A 35 1.72 9.74 5.89
CA PRO A 35 0.48 10.49 6.07
C PRO A 35 0.32 11.64 5.08
N ILE A 36 1.42 12.34 4.75
CA ILE A 36 1.39 13.45 3.79
C ILE A 36 1.01 12.95 2.41
N MET A 37 1.63 11.88 1.94
CA MET A 37 1.34 11.30 0.63
C MET A 37 -0.08 10.72 0.57
N SER A 38 -0.54 10.12 1.65
CA SER A 38 -1.88 9.56 1.74
C SER A 38 -2.95 10.64 1.56
N LYS A 39 -2.73 11.80 2.16
CA LYS A 39 -3.63 12.94 2.00
C LYS A 39 -3.67 13.42 0.55
N ILE A 40 -2.52 13.46 -0.11
CA ILE A 40 -2.44 13.83 -1.53
C ILE A 40 -3.25 12.85 -2.39
N ILE A 41 -3.12 11.55 -2.13
CA ILE A 41 -3.90 10.54 -2.86
C ILE A 41 -5.41 10.75 -2.63
N SER A 42 -5.83 11.00 -1.40
CA SER A 42 -7.25 11.21 -1.08
C SER A 42 -7.81 12.45 -1.75
N GLU A 43 -7.01 13.47 -1.95
CA GLU A 43 -7.41 14.68 -2.67
C GLU A 43 -7.59 14.44 -4.16
N LYS A 44 -6.82 13.51 -4.73
CA LYS A 44 -6.95 13.13 -6.15
C LYS A 44 -8.09 12.14 -6.37
N CYS A 45 -8.37 11.29 -5.40
CA CYS A 45 -9.44 10.31 -5.48
C CYS A 45 -9.95 9.98 -4.07
N SER A 46 -11.12 10.53 -3.72
CA SER A 46 -11.73 10.31 -2.40
C SER A 46 -12.43 8.96 -2.28
N ASN A 47 -12.70 8.29 -3.41
CA ASN A 47 -13.50 7.07 -3.47
C ASN A 47 -12.66 5.81 -3.67
N ILE A 48 -11.56 5.69 -2.92
CA ILE A 48 -10.78 4.45 -2.95
C ILE A 48 -11.64 3.33 -2.37
N ASP A 49 -11.83 2.26 -3.13
CA ASP A 49 -12.67 1.14 -2.72
C ASP A 49 -11.91 -0.15 -2.42
N LEU A 50 -10.64 -0.23 -2.83
CA LEU A 50 -9.80 -1.38 -2.52
C LEU A 50 -8.35 -0.97 -2.31
N ILE A 51 -7.71 -1.53 -1.28
CA ILE A 51 -6.27 -1.44 -1.09
C ILE A 51 -5.69 -2.86 -1.13
N LEU A 52 -4.80 -3.09 -2.07
CA LEU A 52 -4.02 -4.33 -2.16
C LEU A 52 -2.66 -4.04 -1.54
N CYS A 53 -2.31 -4.77 -0.50
CA CYS A 53 -1.10 -4.51 0.29
C CYS A 53 -0.24 -5.76 0.40
N SER A 54 1.06 -5.60 0.17
CA SER A 54 2.03 -6.66 0.41
C SER A 54 2.09 -7.00 1.91
N SER A 55 2.50 -8.20 2.22
CA SER A 55 2.57 -8.70 3.60
C SER A 55 3.80 -8.23 4.38
N SER A 56 4.73 -7.49 3.77
CA SER A 56 5.89 -6.98 4.51
C SER A 56 5.47 -5.97 5.58
N LYS A 57 6.25 -5.87 6.65
CA LYS A 57 5.95 -4.94 7.74
C LYS A 57 5.90 -3.49 7.26
N ARG A 58 6.86 -3.08 6.43
CA ARG A 58 6.92 -1.72 5.91
C ARG A 58 5.69 -1.34 5.06
N THR A 59 5.15 -2.28 4.29
CA THR A 59 3.93 -2.02 3.50
C THR A 59 2.69 -2.00 4.38
N GLN A 60 2.58 -2.89 5.36
CA GLN A 60 1.45 -2.89 6.28
C GLN A 60 1.42 -1.63 7.16
N GLU A 61 2.58 -1.16 7.62
CA GLU A 61 2.65 0.11 8.34
C GLU A 61 2.26 1.29 7.45
N THR A 62 2.68 1.27 6.18
CA THR A 62 2.26 2.29 5.21
C THR A 62 0.74 2.27 5.06
N LEU A 63 0.14 1.10 4.91
CA LEU A 63 -1.31 0.95 4.84
C LEU A 63 -2.00 1.57 6.06
N GLU A 64 -1.59 1.20 7.26
CA GLU A 64 -2.23 1.68 8.48
C GLU A 64 -2.14 3.19 8.64
N LEU A 65 -0.97 3.77 8.31
CA LEU A 65 -0.76 5.22 8.39
C LEU A 65 -1.54 5.98 7.31
N SER A 66 -2.03 5.29 6.26
CA SER A 66 -2.77 5.93 5.18
C SER A 66 -4.28 5.97 5.41
N LEU A 67 -4.82 5.10 6.24
CA LEU A 67 -6.27 4.90 6.36
C LEU A 67 -7.03 6.14 6.84
N PHE A 68 -6.41 6.99 7.67
CA PHE A 68 -7.06 8.20 8.17
C PHE A 68 -7.48 9.16 7.04
N ALA A 69 -6.79 9.08 5.89
CA ALA A 69 -7.00 10.01 4.78
C ALA A 69 -8.29 9.72 4.01
N PHE A 70 -8.88 8.54 4.17
CA PHE A 70 -10.08 8.12 3.44
C PHE A 70 -11.29 8.16 4.35
N SER A 71 -12.30 8.96 3.97
CA SER A 71 -13.51 9.14 4.77
C SER A 71 -14.32 7.85 4.91
N LYS A 72 -14.30 7.00 3.89
CA LYS A 72 -14.88 5.67 3.92
C LYS A 72 -13.76 4.64 3.85
N ARG A 73 -13.75 3.71 4.81
CA ARG A 73 -12.72 2.67 4.85
C ARG A 73 -12.80 1.78 3.61
N PRO A 74 -11.74 1.68 2.82
CA PRO A 74 -11.69 0.76 1.68
C PRO A 74 -11.69 -0.70 2.13
N GLU A 75 -12.06 -1.61 1.22
CA GLU A 75 -11.76 -3.03 1.41
C GLU A 75 -10.24 -3.20 1.39
N ILE A 76 -9.72 -4.06 2.26
CA ILE A 76 -8.28 -4.28 2.39
C ILE A 76 -7.98 -5.74 2.17
N LYS A 77 -7.01 -6.01 1.27
CA LYS A 77 -6.49 -7.36 1.05
C LYS A 77 -4.97 -7.32 1.26
N ILE A 78 -4.49 -8.03 2.28
CA ILE A 78 -3.06 -8.20 2.52
C ILE A 78 -2.67 -9.53 1.91
N LEU A 79 -1.77 -9.49 0.92
CA LEU A 79 -1.45 -10.66 0.10
C LEU A 79 0.05 -10.96 0.13
N ASP A 80 0.41 -12.16 0.56
CA ASP A 80 1.79 -12.64 0.53
C ASP A 80 2.35 -12.65 -0.89
N GLU A 81 1.49 -12.89 -1.87
CA GLU A 81 1.85 -12.93 -3.29
C GLU A 81 2.38 -11.60 -3.82
N LEU A 82 2.07 -10.50 -3.14
CA LEU A 82 2.57 -9.17 -3.52
C LEU A 82 3.98 -8.90 -3.00
N TYR A 83 4.45 -9.66 -2.02
CA TYR A 83 5.80 -9.47 -1.47
C TYR A 83 6.85 -9.84 -2.52
N LEU A 84 7.70 -8.88 -2.90
CA LEU A 84 8.72 -9.02 -3.94
C LEU A 84 8.16 -9.55 -5.27
N ALA A 85 6.93 -9.19 -5.58
CA ALA A 85 6.24 -9.67 -6.77
C ALA A 85 6.84 -9.14 -8.06
N SER A 86 6.85 -9.97 -9.10
CA SER A 86 7.19 -9.55 -10.46
C SER A 86 6.09 -8.68 -11.05
N SER A 87 6.39 -7.97 -12.14
CA SER A 87 5.40 -7.19 -12.86
C SER A 87 4.25 -8.05 -13.36
N ASP A 88 4.53 -9.25 -13.84
CA ASP A 88 3.49 -10.18 -14.31
C ASP A 88 2.56 -10.61 -13.18
N LYS A 89 3.12 -10.86 -11.99
CA LYS A 89 2.32 -11.21 -10.81
C LYS A 89 1.44 -10.05 -10.37
N LEU A 90 1.98 -8.82 -10.37
CA LEU A 90 1.21 -7.63 -10.03
C LEU A 90 0.04 -7.44 -11.00
N LEU A 91 0.27 -7.60 -12.31
CA LEU A 91 -0.78 -7.48 -13.32
C LEU A 91 -1.86 -8.54 -13.14
N SER A 92 -1.47 -9.78 -12.83
CA SER A 92 -2.41 -10.86 -12.58
C SER A 92 -3.34 -10.54 -11.40
N ILE A 93 -2.78 -10.05 -10.30
CA ILE A 93 -3.56 -9.71 -9.11
C ILE A 93 -4.49 -8.53 -9.39
N LEU A 94 -4.00 -7.50 -10.11
CA LEU A 94 -4.85 -6.38 -10.50
C LEU A 94 -6.01 -6.83 -11.39
N ASN A 95 -5.75 -7.71 -12.36
CA ASN A 95 -6.79 -8.22 -13.25
C ASN A 95 -7.87 -8.99 -12.49
N GLU A 96 -7.52 -9.72 -11.44
CA GLU A 96 -8.48 -10.42 -10.60
C GLU A 96 -9.44 -9.50 -9.87
N ASN A 97 -9.01 -8.25 -9.61
CA ASN A 97 -9.75 -7.31 -8.76
C ASN A 97 -10.41 -6.16 -9.55
N ILE A 98 -9.95 -5.89 -10.76
CA ILE A 98 -10.37 -4.69 -11.52
C ILE A 98 -11.84 -4.74 -11.95
N LEU A 99 -12.43 -5.93 -12.08
CA LEU A 99 -13.83 -6.06 -12.48
C LEU A 99 -14.79 -5.71 -11.35
N SER A 100 -14.38 -5.89 -10.10
CA SER A 100 -15.23 -5.67 -8.94
C SER A 100 -14.94 -4.35 -8.21
N HIS A 101 -13.86 -3.66 -8.54
CA HIS A 101 -13.46 -2.42 -7.89
C HIS A 101 -13.06 -1.35 -8.91
N ASN A 102 -13.32 -0.08 -8.56
CA ASN A 102 -13.10 1.04 -9.48
C ASN A 102 -11.82 1.83 -9.17
N ASN A 103 -11.47 1.98 -7.91
CA ASN A 103 -10.35 2.82 -7.49
C ASN A 103 -9.48 2.03 -6.51
N ILE A 104 -8.37 1.55 -7.00
CA ILE A 104 -7.51 0.61 -6.29
C ILE A 104 -6.19 1.27 -5.93
N ILE A 105 -5.76 1.12 -4.68
CA ILE A 105 -4.38 1.44 -4.28
C ILE A 105 -3.60 0.13 -4.18
N LEU A 106 -2.42 0.10 -4.76
CA LEU A 106 -1.48 -1.00 -4.63
C LEU A 106 -0.26 -0.50 -3.84
N ILE A 107 0.00 -1.13 -2.69
CA ILE A 107 1.15 -0.81 -1.83
C ILE A 107 2.18 -1.92 -1.88
#